data_3ba41babfc5ba39714df9fe387bcb1ec
#
_entry.id   3ba41babfc5ba39714df9fe387bcb1ec
#
_cell.length_a   1.000
_cell.length_b   1.000
_cell.length_c   1.000
_cell.angle_alpha   90.00
_cell.angle_beta   90.00
_cell.angle_gamma   90.00
#
_symmetry.space_group_name_H-M   'P 1'
#
loop_
_entity.id
_entity.type
_entity.pdbx_description
1 polymer ?
#
loop_
_entity_poly.entity_id
_entity_poly.type
_entity_poly.pdbx_seq_one_letter_code
_entity_poly.pdbx_strand_id
1 'polypeptide(L)'
;AQKLYSWTDYAVGDKEEVAGEDVFANKAASSQMENLHGLGESFQVPSFCYSAAGEYISSENVEVKVTSVEVSDDLALLENEYIPEEWKTAVGSDGRLVKNELTYFKRGDGVHTLDEAVKAETMEQKLVYVTLEYKNIGDEVLNDILFFGTLNAIRRDADTYEMIHYEDYYGTEEWNYRSGSSVAGIGEMDYYDVKSEENKNYISSLEPGESRTIHMAWIVNETDLDELYLNVNPSGGCLEFDKESLEIGFVDIRQ
;
A
#
# COMPACT_ATOMS: atom_id res chain seq x y z
N ALA A 1 -7.64 47.78 14.60
CA ALA A 1 -8.25 47.62 13.29
C ALA A 1 -7.73 46.30 12.70
N GLN A 2 -8.57 45.25 12.75
CA GLN A 2 -8.28 43.99 12.08
C GLN A 2 -8.46 44.17 10.57
N LYS A 3 -7.41 43.94 9.79
CA LYS A 3 -7.54 43.81 8.34
C LYS A 3 -8.25 42.49 8.04
N LEU A 4 -9.49 42.59 7.55
CA LEU A 4 -10.18 41.51 6.88
C LEU A 4 -9.49 41.31 5.52
N TYR A 5 -8.83 40.18 5.35
CA TYR A 5 -8.37 39.75 4.03
C TYR A 5 -9.57 39.25 3.25
N SER A 6 -9.87 39.87 2.11
CA SER A 6 -10.89 39.36 1.20
C SER A 6 -10.34 38.18 0.41
N TRP A 7 -11.21 37.22 0.10
CA TRP A 7 -10.89 36.05 -0.73
C TRP A 7 -10.42 36.41 -2.16
N THR A 8 -10.53 37.67 -2.53
CA THR A 8 -10.06 38.19 -3.82
C THR A 8 -8.58 38.53 -3.86
N ASP A 9 -7.87 38.52 -2.72
CA ASP A 9 -6.43 38.79 -2.67
C ASP A 9 -5.58 37.55 -3.01
N TYR A 10 -6.22 36.40 -3.26
CA TYR A 10 -5.63 35.25 -3.98
C TYR A 10 -5.82 35.41 -5.50
N ALA A 11 -5.71 36.63 -6.00
CA ALA A 11 -5.64 36.83 -7.43
C ALA A 11 -4.36 36.19 -7.94
N VAL A 12 -4.59 35.14 -8.71
CA VAL A 12 -3.95 34.93 -9.99
C VAL A 12 -2.71 35.82 -10.15
N GLY A 13 -1.63 35.52 -9.42
CA GLY A 13 -0.32 35.86 -9.90
C GLY A 13 -0.15 35.08 -11.20
N ASP A 14 0.30 35.75 -12.26
CA ASP A 14 0.76 35.07 -13.46
C ASP A 14 1.53 33.86 -12.97
N LYS A 15 0.97 32.66 -13.22
CA LYS A 15 1.75 31.45 -13.15
C LYS A 15 2.80 31.64 -14.25
N GLU A 16 3.95 32.19 -13.91
CA GLU A 16 5.13 31.72 -14.56
C GLU A 16 4.99 30.21 -14.46
N GLU A 17 4.80 29.55 -15.57
CA GLU A 17 5.14 28.16 -15.72
C GLU A 17 6.61 28.08 -15.30
N VAL A 18 6.84 27.95 -14.02
CA VAL A 18 8.03 27.28 -13.55
C VAL A 18 7.84 25.91 -14.21
N ALA A 19 8.61 25.67 -15.25
CA ALA A 19 8.91 24.34 -15.70
C ALA A 19 9.52 23.67 -14.48
N GLY A 20 8.63 23.25 -13.54
CA GLY A 20 9.00 22.46 -12.41
C GLY A 20 9.48 21.17 -13.03
N GLU A 21 10.73 20.86 -12.84
CA GLU A 21 11.15 19.47 -12.86
C GLU A 21 10.07 18.71 -12.11
N ASP A 22 9.47 17.71 -12.75
CA ASP A 22 8.45 16.88 -12.14
C ASP A 22 8.99 16.39 -10.80
N VAL A 23 8.47 16.97 -9.72
CA VAL A 23 8.96 16.71 -8.37
C VAL A 23 8.63 15.26 -7.99
N PHE A 24 7.65 14.66 -8.69
CA PHE A 24 7.17 13.31 -8.49
C PHE A 24 7.23 12.54 -9.80
N ALA A 25 8.18 11.61 -9.89
CA ALA A 25 8.23 10.69 -11.01
C ALA A 25 7.32 9.49 -10.68
N ASN A 26 6.28 9.28 -11.48
CA ASN A 26 5.49 8.05 -11.43
C ASN A 26 6.12 6.91 -12.25
N LYS A 27 7.27 7.16 -12.89
CA LYS A 27 8.02 6.19 -13.71
C LYS A 27 9.47 6.10 -13.27
N ALA A 28 9.96 4.86 -13.23
CA ALA A 28 11.36 4.55 -12.97
C ALA A 28 11.91 3.59 -14.03
N ALA A 29 13.19 3.71 -14.38
CA ALA A 29 13.86 2.74 -15.23
C ALA A 29 14.16 1.44 -14.46
N SER A 30 14.23 0.31 -15.16
CA SER A 30 14.57 -0.99 -14.55
C SER A 30 15.91 -0.96 -13.79
N SER A 31 16.85 -0.12 -14.21
CA SER A 31 18.14 0.07 -13.51
C SER A 31 18.02 0.75 -12.14
N GLN A 32 16.87 1.34 -11.83
CA GLN A 32 16.59 2.00 -10.54
C GLN A 32 15.86 1.08 -9.55
N MET A 33 15.61 -0.18 -9.94
CA MET A 33 14.82 -1.16 -9.20
C MET A 33 15.68 -2.12 -8.37
N GLU A 34 16.90 -1.71 -7.97
CA GLU A 34 17.82 -2.55 -7.18
C GLU A 34 17.25 -2.93 -5.80
N ASN A 35 16.34 -2.14 -5.26
CA ASN A 35 15.65 -2.42 -3.99
C ASN A 35 14.32 -3.19 -4.18
N LEU A 36 14.05 -3.70 -5.37
CA LEU A 36 12.91 -4.57 -5.62
C LEU A 36 13.32 -6.03 -5.36
N HIS A 37 12.62 -6.64 -4.43
CA HIS A 37 12.86 -8.01 -4.01
C HIS A 37 11.82 -8.97 -4.60
N GLY A 38 12.20 -10.23 -4.75
CA GLY A 38 11.31 -11.33 -5.11
C GLY A 38 10.79 -12.08 -3.89
N LEU A 39 9.82 -12.98 -4.13
CA LEU A 39 9.35 -13.89 -3.09
C LEU A 39 10.50 -14.80 -2.61
N GLY A 40 10.60 -14.94 -1.29
CA GLY A 40 11.63 -15.75 -0.64
C GLY A 40 12.98 -15.04 -0.47
N GLU A 41 13.17 -13.86 -0.98
CA GLU A 41 14.37 -13.05 -0.73
C GLU A 41 14.27 -12.36 0.64
N SER A 42 15.38 -12.33 1.37
CA SER A 42 15.51 -11.62 2.63
C SER A 42 16.18 -10.28 2.40
N PHE A 43 15.68 -9.25 3.06
CA PHE A 43 16.24 -7.90 3.02
C PHE A 43 16.03 -7.19 4.36
N GLN A 44 16.84 -6.18 4.62
CA GLN A 44 16.73 -5.38 5.84
C GLN A 44 15.84 -4.17 5.59
N VAL A 45 15.03 -3.83 6.60
CA VAL A 45 14.24 -2.60 6.62
C VAL A 45 14.51 -1.84 7.91
N PRO A 46 14.61 -0.49 7.86
CA PRO A 46 14.60 0.32 9.07
C PRO A 46 13.29 0.08 9.81
N SER A 47 13.37 -0.42 11.05
CA SER A 47 12.16 -0.76 11.82
C SER A 47 12.10 0.04 13.10
N PHE A 48 10.97 0.64 13.37
CA PHE A 48 10.71 1.36 14.61
C PHE A 48 10.39 0.37 15.74
N CYS A 49 11.14 0.47 16.84
CA CYS A 49 11.03 -0.47 17.97
C CYS A 49 11.61 0.14 19.24
N TYR A 50 11.58 -0.62 20.33
CA TYR A 50 12.29 -0.29 21.58
C TYR A 50 13.49 -1.19 21.77
N SER A 51 14.61 -0.61 22.17
CA SER A 51 15.82 -1.33 22.57
C SER A 51 15.62 -2.11 23.87
N ALA A 52 16.57 -2.97 24.23
CA ALA A 52 16.59 -3.65 25.53
C ALA A 52 16.57 -2.67 26.73
N ALA A 53 17.07 -1.45 26.56
CA ALA A 53 17.03 -0.39 27.57
C ALA A 53 15.69 0.37 27.61
N GLY A 54 14.73 0.05 26.72
CA GLY A 54 13.44 0.72 26.61
C GLY A 54 13.50 2.07 25.89
N GLU A 55 14.52 2.31 25.07
CA GLU A 55 14.64 3.50 24.24
C GLU A 55 13.98 3.25 22.88
N TYR A 56 13.18 4.20 22.40
CA TYR A 56 12.60 4.16 21.06
C TYR A 56 13.66 4.45 20.01
N ILE A 57 13.84 3.52 19.09
CA ILE A 57 14.89 3.56 18.08
C ILE A 57 14.35 3.18 16.69
N SER A 58 15.08 3.56 15.65
CA SER A 58 14.99 2.94 14.33
C SER A 58 16.14 1.92 14.22
N SER A 59 15.80 0.65 14.11
CA SER A 59 16.78 -0.44 14.06
C SER A 59 16.96 -0.92 12.62
N GLU A 60 18.21 -1.06 12.20
CA GLU A 60 18.59 -1.71 10.93
C GLU A 60 18.71 -3.24 11.10
N ASN A 61 18.47 -3.77 12.29
CA ASN A 61 18.66 -5.19 12.62
C ASN A 61 17.40 -6.04 12.42
N VAL A 62 16.46 -5.57 11.63
CA VAL A 62 15.26 -6.33 11.25
C VAL A 62 15.37 -6.76 9.81
N GLU A 63 15.40 -8.07 9.62
CA GLU A 63 15.32 -8.72 8.30
C GLU A 63 13.87 -9.13 8.04
N VAL A 64 13.38 -8.83 6.84
CA VAL A 64 12.03 -9.21 6.39
C VAL A 64 12.14 -10.12 5.18
N LYS A 65 11.23 -11.08 5.09
CA LYS A 65 11.11 -12.01 3.98
C LYS A 65 9.63 -12.29 3.72
N VAL A 66 9.17 -12.01 2.52
CA VAL A 66 7.84 -12.46 2.06
C VAL A 66 7.98 -13.91 1.59
N THR A 67 7.35 -14.84 2.29
CA THR A 67 7.54 -16.27 2.07
C THR A 67 6.53 -16.88 1.12
N SER A 68 5.28 -16.36 1.13
CA SER A 68 4.24 -16.81 0.21
C SER A 68 3.17 -15.75 -0.01
N VAL A 69 2.48 -15.87 -1.13
CA VAL A 69 1.27 -15.13 -1.48
C VAL A 69 0.24 -16.13 -1.94
N GLU A 70 -0.94 -16.08 -1.35
CA GLU A 70 -2.08 -16.91 -1.71
C GLU A 70 -3.24 -16.02 -2.16
N VAL A 71 -3.94 -16.43 -3.22
CA VAL A 71 -5.11 -15.71 -3.74
C VAL A 71 -6.34 -16.59 -3.58
N SER A 72 -7.42 -16.05 -2.99
CA SER A 72 -8.67 -16.78 -2.74
C SER A 72 -9.89 -15.97 -3.18
N ASP A 73 -10.98 -16.71 -3.47
CA ASP A 73 -12.30 -16.14 -3.75
C ASP A 73 -13.12 -15.91 -2.48
N ASP A 74 -12.59 -16.25 -1.31
CA ASP A 74 -13.29 -16.19 -0.02
C ASP A 74 -12.33 -15.75 1.11
N LEU A 75 -12.82 -15.70 2.33
CA LEU A 75 -12.07 -15.32 3.52
C LEU A 75 -11.58 -16.52 4.36
N ALA A 76 -11.59 -17.75 3.83
CA ALA A 76 -11.28 -18.95 4.61
C ALA A 76 -9.85 -19.03 5.13
N LEU A 77 -8.91 -18.28 4.53
CA LEU A 77 -7.53 -18.19 5.00
C LEU A 77 -7.37 -17.32 6.25
N LEU A 78 -8.38 -16.52 6.58
CA LEU A 78 -8.28 -15.52 7.65
C LEU A 78 -8.77 -16.06 8.99
N GLU A 79 -8.15 -15.62 10.07
CA GLU A 79 -8.63 -15.84 11.43
C GLU A 79 -9.78 -14.89 11.76
N ASN A 80 -10.95 -15.44 12.13
CA ASN A 80 -12.19 -14.68 12.29
C ASN A 80 -12.09 -13.47 13.24
N GLU A 81 -11.25 -13.55 14.27
CA GLU A 81 -11.12 -12.47 15.26
C GLU A 81 -10.45 -11.21 14.72
N TYR A 82 -9.70 -11.34 13.62
CA TYR A 82 -8.95 -10.23 13.00
C TYR A 82 -9.61 -9.68 11.75
N ILE A 83 -10.68 -10.32 11.24
CA ILE A 83 -11.37 -9.88 10.03
C ILE A 83 -12.07 -8.54 10.28
N PRO A 84 -11.78 -7.49 9.48
CA PRO A 84 -12.52 -6.23 9.54
C PRO A 84 -14.03 -6.46 9.35
N GLU A 85 -14.86 -5.74 10.11
CA GLU A 85 -16.32 -5.94 10.06
C GLU A 85 -16.90 -5.64 8.68
N GLU A 86 -16.35 -4.65 7.98
CA GLU A 86 -16.74 -4.31 6.61
C GLU A 86 -16.46 -5.45 5.63
N TRP A 87 -15.40 -6.22 5.82
CA TRP A 87 -15.08 -7.35 4.95
C TRP A 87 -16.11 -8.48 5.05
N LYS A 88 -16.72 -8.64 6.23
CA LYS A 88 -17.80 -9.63 6.42
C LYS A 88 -19.03 -9.32 5.57
N THR A 89 -19.25 -8.05 5.25
CA THR A 89 -20.35 -7.62 4.37
C THR A 89 -20.06 -7.86 2.90
N ALA A 90 -18.80 -8.06 2.55
CA ALA A 90 -18.35 -8.35 1.19
C ALA A 90 -18.43 -9.85 0.82
N VAL A 91 -18.95 -10.70 1.72
CA VAL A 91 -19.14 -12.13 1.46
C VAL A 91 -20.60 -12.39 1.09
N GLY A 92 -20.79 -13.04 -0.05
CA GLY A 92 -22.10 -13.44 -0.54
C GLY A 92 -22.69 -14.65 0.20
N SER A 93 -23.92 -14.99 -0.11
CA SER A 93 -24.63 -16.13 0.48
C SER A 93 -24.01 -17.50 0.13
N ASP A 94 -23.18 -17.55 -0.89
CA ASP A 94 -22.40 -18.71 -1.33
C ASP A 94 -21.06 -18.85 -0.62
N GLY A 95 -20.72 -17.89 0.28
CA GLY A 95 -19.47 -17.86 1.02
C GLY A 95 -18.30 -17.20 0.27
N ARG A 96 -18.52 -16.74 -0.95
CA ARG A 96 -17.49 -16.08 -1.77
C ARG A 96 -17.57 -14.55 -1.65
N LEU A 97 -16.48 -13.89 -2.02
CA LEU A 97 -16.47 -12.44 -2.17
C LEU A 97 -17.48 -12.01 -3.25
N VAL A 98 -18.26 -10.99 -2.94
CA VAL A 98 -19.20 -10.41 -3.90
C VAL A 98 -18.44 -9.69 -5.01
N LYS A 99 -19.11 -9.47 -6.15
CA LYS A 99 -18.52 -8.66 -7.22
C LYS A 99 -18.50 -7.19 -6.85
N ASN A 100 -17.50 -6.49 -7.33
CA ASN A 100 -17.37 -5.05 -7.18
C ASN A 100 -17.89 -4.35 -8.44
N GLU A 101 -18.86 -3.46 -8.28
CA GLU A 101 -19.33 -2.58 -9.34
C GLU A 101 -18.44 -1.35 -9.37
N LEU A 102 -17.53 -1.28 -10.34
CA LEU A 102 -16.61 -0.17 -10.54
C LEU A 102 -17.21 0.87 -11.47
N THR A 103 -17.19 2.13 -11.06
CA THR A 103 -17.55 3.27 -11.90
C THR A 103 -16.33 4.16 -12.07
N TYR A 104 -16.01 4.50 -13.31
CA TYR A 104 -14.89 5.37 -13.68
C TYR A 104 -15.41 6.76 -13.99
N PHE A 105 -14.73 7.75 -13.47
CA PHE A 105 -15.15 9.14 -13.54
C PHE A 105 -14.11 10.02 -14.23
N LYS A 106 -14.61 10.96 -15.01
CA LYS A 106 -13.85 12.13 -15.45
C LYS A 106 -14.19 13.29 -14.53
N ARG A 107 -13.18 13.86 -13.88
CA ARG A 107 -13.40 14.99 -12.96
C ARG A 107 -13.90 16.22 -13.70
N GLY A 108 -14.90 16.86 -13.13
CA GLY A 108 -15.30 18.21 -13.47
C GLY A 108 -14.32 19.27 -12.93
N ASP A 109 -14.59 20.52 -13.22
CA ASP A 109 -13.78 21.63 -12.72
C ASP A 109 -14.09 22.02 -11.25
N GLY A 110 -15.06 21.36 -10.63
CA GLY A 110 -15.49 21.61 -9.26
C GLY A 110 -16.29 22.91 -9.05
N VAL A 111 -16.48 23.70 -10.10
CA VAL A 111 -17.18 24.99 -10.06
C VAL A 111 -18.37 25.03 -11.00
N HIS A 112 -18.20 24.65 -12.26
CA HIS A 112 -19.21 24.74 -13.31
C HIS A 112 -19.63 23.38 -13.86
N THR A 113 -18.77 22.37 -13.70
CA THR A 113 -19.00 21.01 -14.18
C THR A 113 -18.86 20.01 -13.04
N LEU A 114 -19.76 19.04 -13.01
CA LEU A 114 -19.71 17.91 -12.10
C LEU A 114 -18.84 16.80 -12.70
N ASP A 115 -18.43 15.87 -11.84
CA ASP A 115 -17.78 14.64 -12.28
C ASP A 115 -18.74 13.83 -13.16
N GLU A 116 -18.22 13.31 -14.24
CA GLU A 116 -18.97 12.52 -15.23
C GLU A 116 -18.58 11.04 -15.12
N ALA A 117 -19.56 10.16 -14.91
CA ALA A 117 -19.37 8.72 -15.00
C ALA A 117 -19.23 8.33 -16.48
N VAL A 118 -18.03 7.90 -16.89
CA VAL A 118 -17.71 7.60 -18.29
C VAL A 118 -17.75 6.11 -18.62
N LYS A 119 -17.57 5.25 -17.60
CA LYS A 119 -17.57 3.79 -17.73
C LYS A 119 -18.04 3.16 -16.43
N ALA A 120 -18.72 2.01 -16.54
CA ALA A 120 -18.99 1.13 -15.40
C ALA A 120 -18.69 -0.32 -15.82
N GLU A 121 -18.17 -1.11 -14.89
CA GLU A 121 -17.89 -2.52 -15.08
C GLU A 121 -17.98 -3.29 -13.78
N THR A 122 -18.28 -4.59 -13.88
CA THR A 122 -18.36 -5.50 -12.73
C THR A 122 -17.10 -6.34 -12.67
N MET A 123 -16.41 -6.32 -11.53
CA MET A 123 -15.17 -7.04 -11.30
C MET A 123 -15.33 -8.12 -10.24
N GLU A 124 -14.66 -9.26 -10.43
CA GLU A 124 -14.44 -10.23 -9.36
C GLU A 124 -13.50 -9.61 -8.33
N GLN A 125 -13.74 -9.92 -7.05
CA GLN A 125 -12.84 -9.58 -5.96
C GLN A 125 -12.03 -10.80 -5.55
N LYS A 126 -10.80 -10.58 -5.14
CA LYS A 126 -9.88 -11.61 -4.64
C LYS A 126 -9.30 -11.17 -3.31
N LEU A 127 -9.18 -12.13 -2.40
CA LEU A 127 -8.34 -12.00 -1.22
C LEU A 127 -6.89 -12.25 -1.64
N VAL A 128 -6.01 -11.33 -1.33
CA VAL A 128 -4.55 -11.50 -1.40
C VAL A 128 -4.04 -11.69 0.01
N TYR A 129 -3.56 -12.90 0.33
CA TYR A 129 -3.06 -13.29 1.64
C TYR A 129 -1.56 -13.50 1.59
N VAL A 130 -0.83 -12.70 2.35
CA VAL A 130 0.63 -12.65 2.32
C VAL A 130 1.19 -13.14 3.64
N THR A 131 2.15 -14.09 3.56
CA THR A 131 2.90 -14.57 4.71
C THR A 131 4.30 -13.96 4.71
N LEU A 132 4.67 -13.34 5.83
CA LEU A 132 5.96 -12.70 6.03
C LEU A 132 6.68 -13.30 7.23
N GLU A 133 8.01 -13.30 7.19
CA GLU A 133 8.88 -13.58 8.32
C GLU A 133 9.65 -12.31 8.68
N TYR A 134 9.57 -11.90 9.95
CA TYR A 134 10.37 -10.84 10.55
C TYR A 134 11.39 -11.47 11.47
N LYS A 135 12.66 -11.13 11.34
CA LYS A 135 13.76 -11.71 12.11
C LYS A 135 14.66 -10.65 12.70
N ASN A 136 14.99 -10.81 13.97
CA ASN A 136 16.03 -10.00 14.60
C ASN A 136 17.40 -10.59 14.25
N ILE A 137 18.20 -9.87 13.47
CA ILE A 137 19.56 -10.26 13.06
C ILE A 137 20.65 -9.59 13.90
N GLY A 138 20.24 -8.77 14.87
CA GLY A 138 21.14 -8.13 15.83
C GLY A 138 21.51 -9.03 17.01
N ASP A 139 22.24 -8.48 17.96
CA ASP A 139 22.75 -9.13 19.16
C ASP A 139 22.02 -8.70 20.44
N GLU A 140 21.06 -7.79 20.34
CA GLU A 140 20.20 -7.34 21.44
C GLU A 140 18.73 -7.63 21.14
N VAL A 141 17.91 -7.80 22.20
CA VAL A 141 16.46 -7.96 22.06
C VAL A 141 15.83 -6.68 21.52
N LEU A 142 14.89 -6.82 20.61
CA LEU A 142 14.04 -5.74 20.11
C LEU A 142 12.61 -5.94 20.62
N ASN A 143 12.00 -4.86 21.10
CA ASN A 143 10.64 -4.87 21.66
C ASN A 143 9.72 -3.97 20.85
N ASP A 144 8.43 -4.33 20.79
CA ASP A 144 7.39 -3.57 20.08
C ASP A 144 7.83 -3.15 18.67
N ILE A 145 8.24 -4.14 17.87
CA ILE A 145 8.70 -3.90 16.51
C ILE A 145 7.49 -3.61 15.62
N LEU A 146 7.43 -2.40 15.08
CA LEU A 146 6.39 -1.98 14.15
C LEU A 146 6.54 -2.77 12.84
N PHE A 147 5.49 -3.47 12.44
CA PHE A 147 5.38 -4.02 11.10
C PHE A 147 4.32 -3.28 10.29
N PHE A 148 4.53 -3.23 8.99
CA PHE A 148 3.69 -2.45 8.07
C PHE A 148 3.59 -3.15 6.72
N GLY A 149 2.51 -2.89 6.01
CA GLY A 149 2.32 -3.37 4.65
C GLY A 149 1.39 -2.45 3.88
N THR A 150 1.82 -2.05 2.69
CA THR A 150 1.03 -1.27 1.75
C THR A 150 1.10 -1.92 0.37
N LEU A 151 -0.06 -2.23 -0.19
CA LEU A 151 -0.13 -2.64 -1.59
C LEU A 151 -0.03 -1.44 -2.52
N ASN A 152 0.69 -1.67 -3.59
CA ASN A 152 0.89 -0.70 -4.67
C ASN A 152 0.60 -1.36 -6.00
N ALA A 153 -0.03 -0.61 -6.91
CA ALA A 153 -0.15 -1.02 -8.29
C ALA A 153 1.00 -0.39 -9.09
N ILE A 154 1.83 -1.25 -9.67
CA ILE A 154 2.96 -0.83 -10.49
C ILE A 154 2.89 -1.58 -11.81
N ARG A 155 2.70 -0.85 -12.90
CA ARG A 155 2.75 -1.40 -14.24
C ARG A 155 4.20 -1.52 -14.71
N ARG A 156 4.54 -2.70 -15.19
CA ARG A 156 5.81 -2.92 -15.83
C ARG A 156 5.67 -2.90 -17.34
N ASP A 157 6.46 -2.07 -17.99
CA ASP A 157 6.60 -2.04 -19.45
C ASP A 157 8.08 -2.11 -19.81
N ALA A 158 8.48 -3.21 -20.50
CA ALA A 158 9.86 -3.50 -20.95
C ALA A 158 10.94 -3.10 -19.93
N ASP A 159 11.43 -1.86 -20.04
CA ASP A 159 12.53 -1.32 -19.24
C ASP A 159 12.07 -0.25 -18.23
N THR A 160 10.76 -0.10 -18.03
CA THR A 160 10.19 0.91 -17.12
C THR A 160 9.15 0.35 -16.18
N TYR A 161 9.05 0.97 -15.02
CA TYR A 161 8.00 0.74 -14.03
C TYR A 161 7.22 2.03 -13.86
N GLU A 162 5.88 1.93 -13.84
CA GLU A 162 4.98 3.06 -13.66
C GLU A 162 4.05 2.80 -12.49
N MET A 163 4.08 3.66 -11.48
CA MET A 163 3.15 3.60 -10.37
C MET A 163 1.76 4.06 -10.81
N ILE A 164 0.75 3.26 -10.48
CA ILE A 164 -0.64 3.51 -10.86
C ILE A 164 -1.39 3.96 -9.62
N HIS A 165 -1.91 5.15 -9.66
CA HIS A 165 -2.78 5.70 -8.64
C HIS A 165 -4.22 5.71 -9.14
N TYR A 166 -5.06 4.86 -8.56
CA TYR A 166 -6.46 4.74 -9.00
C TYR A 166 -7.37 5.86 -8.47
N GLU A 167 -6.93 6.60 -7.46
CA GLU A 167 -7.78 7.57 -6.77
C GLU A 167 -7.43 9.03 -7.08
N ASP A 168 -6.23 9.33 -7.59
CA ASP A 168 -5.80 10.70 -7.85
C ASP A 168 -4.96 10.83 -9.13
N TYR A 169 -4.97 11.97 -9.73
CA TYR A 169 -4.14 12.63 -10.75
C TYR A 169 -3.61 11.84 -11.96
N TYR A 170 -3.52 10.50 -11.92
CA TYR A 170 -2.85 9.68 -12.92
C TYR A 170 -3.79 8.76 -13.71
N GLY A 171 -5.07 9.12 -13.77
CA GLY A 171 -6.01 8.45 -14.66
C GLY A 171 -5.59 8.60 -16.11
N THR A 172 -6.24 7.85 -16.97
CA THR A 172 -6.07 8.00 -18.43
C THR A 172 -6.65 9.33 -18.92
N GLU A 173 -6.44 9.69 -20.18
CA GLU A 173 -7.14 10.83 -20.78
C GLU A 173 -8.67 10.65 -20.77
N GLU A 174 -9.15 9.40 -20.64
CA GLU A 174 -10.56 9.05 -20.64
C GLU A 174 -11.22 9.18 -19.28
N TRP A 175 -10.49 8.90 -18.17
CA TRP A 175 -10.98 8.98 -16.78
C TRP A 175 -9.86 9.35 -15.81
N ASN A 176 -10.22 9.90 -14.65
CA ASN A 176 -9.27 10.37 -13.65
C ASN A 176 -9.27 9.54 -12.37
N TYR A 177 -10.41 8.98 -11.98
CA TYR A 177 -10.52 8.13 -10.80
C TYR A 177 -11.64 7.09 -10.98
N ARG A 178 -11.62 6.07 -10.15
CA ARG A 178 -12.68 5.06 -10.08
C ARG A 178 -13.22 4.93 -8.66
N SER A 179 -14.46 4.49 -8.54
CA SER A 179 -15.11 4.19 -7.27
C SER A 179 -15.76 2.81 -7.34
N GLY A 180 -15.61 2.03 -6.29
CA GLY A 180 -16.21 0.71 -6.16
C GLY A 180 -17.41 0.69 -5.22
N SER A 181 -18.24 -0.32 -5.38
CA SER A 181 -19.40 -0.60 -4.52
C SER A 181 -19.09 -1.51 -3.33
N SER A 182 -17.87 -2.00 -3.23
CA SER A 182 -17.42 -2.95 -2.20
C SER A 182 -16.09 -2.53 -1.58
N VAL A 183 -15.49 -3.42 -0.81
CA VAL A 183 -14.32 -3.15 0.05
C VAL A 183 -12.97 -3.31 -0.65
N ALA A 184 -12.95 -3.70 -1.93
CA ALA A 184 -11.68 -3.86 -2.64
C ALA A 184 -10.91 -2.55 -2.72
N GLY A 185 -9.65 -2.59 -2.34
CA GLY A 185 -8.75 -1.45 -2.35
C GLY A 185 -7.28 -1.84 -2.38
N ILE A 186 -6.46 -0.92 -2.88
CA ILE A 186 -5.00 -0.98 -2.82
C ILE A 186 -4.56 0.10 -1.84
N GLY A 187 -3.69 -0.24 -0.91
CA GLY A 187 -3.22 0.68 0.12
C GLY A 187 -2.73 -0.05 1.36
N GLU A 188 -2.85 0.58 2.51
CA GLU A 188 -2.44 0.02 3.78
C GLU A 188 -3.20 -1.27 4.12
N MET A 189 -2.55 -2.15 4.90
CA MET A 189 -3.15 -3.41 5.33
C MET A 189 -4.34 -3.20 6.27
N ASP A 190 -5.47 -3.77 5.93
CA ASP A 190 -6.67 -3.79 6.79
C ASP A 190 -6.72 -5.03 7.69
N TYR A 191 -6.16 -6.14 7.21
CA TYR A 191 -6.05 -7.39 7.97
C TYR A 191 -4.59 -7.69 8.32
N TYR A 192 -4.37 -8.08 9.57
CA TYR A 192 -3.15 -8.69 10.08
C TYR A 192 -3.46 -9.51 11.34
N ASP A 193 -2.77 -10.64 11.53
CA ASP A 193 -3.08 -11.64 12.58
C ASP A 193 -2.19 -11.56 13.81
N VAL A 194 -1.11 -10.80 13.76
CA VAL A 194 -0.27 -10.54 14.93
C VAL A 194 -0.68 -9.20 15.54
N LYS A 195 -1.18 -9.27 16.78
CA LYS A 195 -1.59 -8.08 17.52
C LYS A 195 -0.91 -8.07 18.88
N SER A 196 -0.40 -6.89 19.27
CA SER A 196 0.05 -6.66 20.65
C SER A 196 -1.16 -6.57 21.60
N GLU A 197 -0.91 -6.56 22.92
CA GLU A 197 -1.95 -6.39 23.94
C GLU A 197 -2.81 -5.13 23.72
N GLU A 198 -2.27 -4.12 23.04
CA GLU A 198 -2.98 -2.89 22.67
C GLU A 198 -3.69 -2.96 21.32
N ASN A 199 -3.74 -4.13 20.70
CA ASN A 199 -4.38 -4.35 19.40
C ASN A 199 -3.78 -3.51 18.26
N LYS A 200 -2.45 -3.36 18.26
CA LYS A 200 -1.67 -2.62 17.26
C LYS A 200 -0.81 -3.56 16.42
N ASN A 201 -0.31 -3.06 15.33
CA ASN A 201 0.58 -3.78 14.41
C ASN A 201 2.03 -3.81 14.91
N TYR A 202 2.25 -4.42 16.08
CA TYR A 202 3.57 -4.59 16.68
C TYR A 202 3.85 -6.05 17.01
N ILE A 203 5.09 -6.48 16.77
CA ILE A 203 5.63 -7.71 17.32
C ILE A 203 6.14 -7.38 18.73
N SER A 204 5.63 -8.04 19.77
CA SER A 204 5.92 -7.71 21.16
C SER A 204 7.42 -7.76 21.49
N SER A 205 8.13 -8.80 21.03
CA SER A 205 9.58 -8.90 21.15
C SER A 205 10.16 -9.91 20.18
N LEU A 206 11.43 -9.72 19.83
CA LEU A 206 12.27 -10.69 19.13
C LEU A 206 13.64 -10.74 19.81
N GLU A 207 13.99 -11.92 20.33
CA GLU A 207 15.33 -12.21 20.82
C GLU A 207 16.33 -12.23 19.66
N PRO A 208 17.65 -12.08 19.91
CA PRO A 208 18.67 -12.26 18.88
C PRO A 208 18.52 -13.57 18.11
N GLY A 209 18.35 -13.46 16.80
CA GLY A 209 18.16 -14.60 15.89
C GLY A 209 16.74 -15.17 15.85
N GLU A 210 15.82 -14.67 16.69
CA GLU A 210 14.41 -15.08 16.67
C GLU A 210 13.69 -14.55 15.43
N SER A 211 12.75 -15.36 14.90
CA SER A 211 11.83 -14.98 13.83
C SER A 211 10.38 -15.03 14.29
N ARG A 212 9.55 -14.18 13.70
CA ARG A 212 8.09 -14.20 13.86
C ARG A 212 7.43 -14.22 12.47
N THR A 213 6.50 -15.15 12.29
CA THR A 213 5.62 -15.16 11.13
C THR A 213 4.46 -14.21 11.34
N ILE A 214 4.12 -13.45 10.32
CA ILE A 214 3.02 -12.50 10.27
C ILE A 214 2.24 -12.75 8.99
N HIS A 215 0.92 -12.62 9.07
CA HIS A 215 0.06 -12.63 7.90
C HIS A 215 -0.60 -11.26 7.74
N MET A 216 -0.65 -10.81 6.51
CA MET A 216 -1.37 -9.61 6.10
C MET A 216 -2.28 -9.96 4.94
N ALA A 217 -3.40 -9.26 4.80
CA ALA A 217 -4.26 -9.49 3.66
C ALA A 217 -4.97 -8.22 3.18
N TRP A 218 -5.37 -8.27 1.93
CA TRP A 218 -6.14 -7.24 1.23
C TRP A 218 -7.23 -7.90 0.39
N ILE A 219 -8.33 -7.21 0.17
CA ILE A 219 -9.28 -7.54 -0.89
C ILE A 219 -9.04 -6.59 -2.05
N VAL A 220 -8.77 -7.14 -3.22
CA VAL A 220 -8.47 -6.37 -4.44
C VAL A 220 -9.40 -6.77 -5.58
N ASN A 221 -9.46 -5.98 -6.65
CA ASN A 221 -10.10 -6.43 -7.87
C ASN A 221 -9.18 -7.40 -8.60
N GLU A 222 -9.75 -8.44 -9.21
CA GLU A 222 -8.99 -9.47 -9.92
C GLU A 222 -8.04 -8.88 -10.98
N THR A 223 -8.48 -7.80 -11.66
CA THR A 223 -7.68 -7.11 -12.67
C THR A 223 -6.44 -6.41 -12.15
N ASP A 224 -6.33 -6.22 -10.84
CA ASP A 224 -5.20 -5.53 -10.23
C ASP A 224 -4.05 -6.50 -9.88
N LEU A 225 -4.30 -7.82 -9.88
CA LEU A 225 -3.35 -8.85 -9.42
C LEU A 225 -2.00 -8.83 -10.16
N ASP A 226 -2.02 -8.56 -11.46
CA ASP A 226 -0.80 -8.52 -12.29
C ASP A 226 0.10 -7.31 -12.03
N GLU A 227 -0.39 -6.34 -11.25
CA GLU A 227 0.28 -5.07 -11.00
C GLU A 227 0.64 -4.87 -9.52
N LEU A 228 0.44 -5.88 -8.64
CA LEU A 228 0.61 -5.75 -7.20
C LEU A 228 2.06 -5.89 -6.73
N TYR A 229 2.48 -4.91 -5.97
CA TYR A 229 3.74 -4.88 -5.22
C TYR A 229 3.45 -4.53 -3.76
N LEU A 230 4.09 -5.25 -2.85
CA LEU A 230 3.99 -4.98 -1.42
C LEU A 230 5.17 -4.11 -0.98
N ASN A 231 4.90 -3.01 -0.30
CA ASN A 231 5.90 -2.25 0.45
C ASN A 231 5.75 -2.54 1.94
N VAL A 232 6.82 -2.99 2.57
CA VAL A 232 6.88 -3.31 4.01
C VAL A 232 7.73 -2.32 4.82
N ASN A 233 8.14 -1.21 4.23
CA ASN A 233 8.89 -0.18 4.94
C ASN A 233 7.96 0.58 5.91
N PRO A 234 8.17 0.49 7.24
CA PRO A 234 7.32 1.15 8.22
C PRO A 234 7.48 2.68 8.25
N SER A 235 8.53 3.22 7.64
CA SER A 235 8.64 4.65 7.37
C SER A 235 7.60 5.11 6.35
N GLY A 236 6.87 4.17 5.81
CA GLY A 236 5.88 4.13 4.79
C GLY A 236 5.31 5.47 4.43
N GLY A 237 6.02 6.11 3.62
CA GLY A 237 5.56 7.33 3.04
C GLY A 237 4.81 7.07 1.77
N CYS A 238 4.42 8.12 1.16
CA CYS A 238 3.84 8.12 -0.16
C CYS A 238 4.74 7.34 -1.11
N LEU A 239 4.09 6.53 -1.86
CA LEU A 239 4.54 5.60 -2.86
C LEU A 239 4.95 6.36 -4.11
N GLU A 240 6.03 7.07 -4.01
CA GLU A 240 6.62 7.77 -5.14
C GLU A 240 7.95 7.10 -5.44
N PHE A 241 8.21 6.89 -6.72
CA PHE A 241 9.57 6.57 -7.12
C PHE A 241 10.43 7.80 -6.83
N ASP A 242 11.41 7.64 -5.95
CA ASP A 242 12.47 8.63 -5.85
C ASP A 242 13.14 8.78 -7.24
N LYS A 243 13.59 9.97 -7.59
CA LYS A 243 14.24 10.27 -8.86
C LYS A 243 15.46 9.37 -9.12
N GLU A 244 16.05 8.79 -8.10
CA GLU A 244 17.30 8.04 -8.17
C GLU A 244 17.19 6.54 -7.90
N SER A 245 16.20 6.09 -7.10
CA SER A 245 16.02 4.68 -6.76
C SER A 245 14.63 4.37 -6.21
N LEU A 246 14.23 3.11 -6.29
CA LEU A 246 13.09 2.61 -5.54
C LEU A 246 13.45 2.56 -4.05
N GLU A 247 12.56 3.01 -3.19
CA GLU A 247 12.73 2.90 -1.74
C GLU A 247 12.91 1.44 -1.30
N ILE A 248 13.60 1.24 -0.17
CA ILE A 248 13.77 -0.08 0.45
C ILE A 248 12.41 -0.64 0.88
N GLY A 249 12.24 -1.95 0.71
CA GLY A 249 11.08 -2.67 1.25
C GLY A 249 10.03 -3.08 0.23
N PHE A 250 10.26 -2.87 -1.06
CA PHE A 250 9.35 -3.34 -2.10
C PHE A 250 9.57 -4.81 -2.47
N VAL A 251 8.47 -5.54 -2.60
CA VAL A 251 8.45 -6.95 -3.00
C VAL A 251 7.47 -7.15 -4.15
N ASP A 252 7.92 -7.81 -5.22
CA ASP A 252 7.07 -8.23 -6.32
C ASP A 252 6.22 -9.43 -5.86
N ILE A 253 4.91 -9.22 -5.72
CA ILE A 253 3.95 -10.23 -5.27
C ILE A 253 2.91 -10.59 -6.33
N ARG A 254 3.15 -10.22 -7.59
CA ARG A 254 2.23 -10.51 -8.70
C ARG A 254 2.02 -12.01 -8.87
N GLN A 255 0.79 -12.39 -9.28
CA GLN A 255 0.36 -13.75 -9.51
C GLN A 255 0.11 -14.03 -10.99
#